data_fd1d969e4ed02d112340afbae6adaecd
#
_entry.id   fd1d969e4ed02d112340afbae6adaecd
#
_cell.length_a   1.000
_cell.length_b   1.000
_cell.length_c   1.000
_cell.angle_alpha   90.00
_cell.angle_beta   90.00
_cell.angle_gamma   90.00
#
_symmetry.space_group_name_H-M   'P 1'
#
loop_
_entity.id
_entity.type
_entity.pdbx_description
1 polymer ?
#
loop_
_entity_poly.entity_id
_entity_poly.type
_entity_poly.pdbx_seq_one_letter_code
_entity_poly.pdbx_strand_id
1 'polypeptide(L)'
;MLNIVLLEPEIPANTGNIGRTCVAAGARLHLIEPMGFQINEKQVKRARLDYWDKLDYTIYDSFPDFLEKNPGAKIYMATTKAKHVYSDVKFEEDCYIMFGKESAGIPEEILVENEETTIRIPMFGDIRSLNLGNSVAIVLYEALRQLGFKNLNSEGHLHHSHWHSEE
;
A
#
# COMPACT_ATOMS: atom_id res chain seq x y z
N MET A 1 0.62 -9.19 10.05
CA MET A 1 1.32 -8.08 9.30
C MET A 1 0.51 -7.76 8.07
N LEU A 2 0.17 -6.49 7.84
CA LEU A 2 -0.55 -6.09 6.63
C LEU A 2 0.35 -6.20 5.38
N ASN A 3 -0.27 -6.46 4.24
CA ASN A 3 0.42 -6.65 2.96
C ASN A 3 -0.10 -5.66 1.93
N ILE A 4 0.79 -4.85 1.37
CA ILE A 4 0.49 -3.96 0.24
C ILE A 4 0.91 -4.65 -1.05
N VAL A 5 0.02 -4.65 -2.04
CA VAL A 5 0.26 -5.27 -3.35
C VAL A 5 0.14 -4.20 -4.42
N LEU A 6 1.18 -4.04 -5.23
CA LEU A 6 1.18 -3.17 -6.40
C LEU A 6 1.15 -4.03 -7.66
N LEU A 7 0.05 -3.92 -8.40
CA LEU A 7 -0.13 -4.63 -9.66
C LEU A 7 0.42 -3.79 -10.81
N GLU A 8 1.54 -4.24 -11.39
CA GLU A 8 2.19 -3.62 -12.54
C GLU A 8 2.51 -2.11 -12.34
N PRO A 9 3.18 -1.70 -11.25
CA PRO A 9 3.49 -0.30 -11.01
C PRO A 9 4.38 0.28 -12.12
N GLU A 10 4.14 1.53 -12.52
CA GLU A 10 4.78 2.16 -13.67
C GLU A 10 5.78 3.23 -13.27
N ILE A 11 5.55 3.94 -12.17
CA ILE A 11 6.32 5.11 -11.75
C ILE A 11 7.22 4.78 -10.56
N PRO A 12 8.56 4.77 -10.74
CA PRO A 12 9.49 4.36 -9.69
C PRO A 12 9.42 5.23 -8.44
N ALA A 13 9.16 6.53 -8.57
CA ALA A 13 9.02 7.43 -7.43
C ALA A 13 7.83 7.06 -6.52
N ASN A 14 6.70 6.61 -7.09
CA ASN A 14 5.56 6.14 -6.31
C ASN A 14 5.91 4.86 -5.54
N THR A 15 6.53 3.89 -6.19
CA THR A 15 6.97 2.65 -5.54
C THR A 15 7.98 2.93 -4.42
N GLY A 16 8.89 3.87 -4.62
CA GLY A 16 9.84 4.31 -3.59
C GLY A 16 9.13 4.89 -2.36
N ASN A 17 8.19 5.80 -2.56
CA ASN A 17 7.40 6.39 -1.48
C ASN A 17 6.54 5.34 -0.74
N ILE A 18 5.95 4.41 -1.47
CA ILE A 18 5.16 3.31 -0.91
C ILE A 18 6.06 2.39 -0.06
N GLY A 19 7.26 2.07 -0.54
CA GLY A 19 8.23 1.29 0.23
C GLY A 19 8.56 1.95 1.57
N ARG A 20 8.77 3.26 1.60
CA ARG A 20 8.97 4.02 2.84
C ARG A 20 7.77 3.93 3.77
N THR A 21 6.57 4.07 3.24
CA THR A 21 5.33 3.94 4.02
C THR A 21 5.20 2.53 4.60
N CYS A 22 5.50 1.49 3.83
CA CYS A 22 5.48 0.10 4.31
C CYS A 22 6.47 -0.12 5.45
N VAL A 23 7.70 0.40 5.36
CA VAL A 23 8.67 0.31 6.45
C VAL A 23 8.15 1.02 7.71
N ALA A 24 7.63 2.24 7.57
CA ALA A 24 7.08 3.00 8.69
C ALA A 24 5.87 2.31 9.35
N ALA A 25 5.07 1.61 8.57
CA ALA A 25 3.86 0.92 9.01
C ALA A 25 4.09 -0.53 9.48
N GLY A 26 5.29 -1.07 9.30
CA GLY A 26 5.56 -2.49 9.54
C GLY A 26 4.78 -3.41 8.61
N ALA A 27 4.56 -2.99 7.35
CA ALA A 27 3.84 -3.74 6.33
C ALA A 27 4.81 -4.35 5.31
N ARG A 28 4.40 -5.46 4.69
CA ARG A 28 5.13 -6.10 3.60
C ARG A 28 4.67 -5.54 2.25
N LEU A 29 5.61 -5.41 1.31
CA LEU A 29 5.34 -4.96 -0.05
C LEU A 29 5.45 -6.11 -1.05
N HIS A 30 4.43 -6.29 -1.87
CA HIS A 30 4.37 -7.24 -2.97
C HIS A 30 4.31 -6.48 -4.29
N LEU A 31 5.22 -6.77 -5.20
CA LEU A 31 5.34 -6.12 -6.50
C LEU A 31 5.09 -7.14 -7.60
N ILE A 32 4.11 -6.88 -8.46
CA ILE A 32 3.73 -7.80 -9.53
C ILE A 32 4.15 -7.20 -10.87
N GLU A 33 4.99 -7.93 -11.59
CA GLU A 33 5.42 -7.57 -12.93
C GLU A 33 4.32 -7.80 -13.99
N PRO A 34 4.39 -7.14 -15.18
CA PRO A 34 5.49 -6.25 -15.59
C PRO A 34 5.47 -4.90 -14.90
N MET A 35 6.63 -4.37 -14.58
CA MET A 35 6.79 -3.02 -14.02
C MET A 35 7.38 -2.07 -15.08
N GLY A 36 7.03 -0.79 -14.99
CA GLY A 36 7.57 0.24 -15.87
C GLY A 36 9.06 0.58 -15.62
N PHE A 37 9.70 -0.09 -14.67
CA PHE A 37 11.08 0.13 -14.25
C PHE A 37 11.67 -1.15 -13.66
N GLN A 38 13.01 -1.15 -13.46
CA GLN A 38 13.69 -2.24 -12.77
C GLN A 38 14.17 -1.75 -11.39
N ILE A 39 13.97 -2.60 -10.39
CA ILE A 39 14.54 -2.38 -9.07
C ILE A 39 15.96 -2.95 -9.08
N ASN A 40 16.97 -2.09 -9.06
CA ASN A 40 18.36 -2.48 -8.90
C ASN A 40 19.02 -1.70 -7.78
N GLU A 41 20.04 -2.31 -7.15
CA GLU A 41 20.75 -1.73 -6.02
C GLU A 41 21.37 -0.36 -6.32
N LYS A 42 21.85 -0.12 -7.56
CA LYS A 42 22.45 1.16 -7.94
C LYS A 42 21.42 2.30 -7.96
N GLN A 43 20.20 2.04 -8.45
CA GLN A 43 19.13 3.04 -8.48
C GLN A 43 18.62 3.31 -7.08
N VAL A 44 18.47 2.28 -6.26
CA VAL A 44 18.08 2.37 -4.85
C VAL A 44 19.10 3.21 -4.08
N LYS A 45 20.39 2.96 -4.21
CA LYS A 45 21.47 3.74 -3.57
C LYS A 45 21.50 5.19 -4.07
N ARG A 46 21.35 5.43 -5.38
CA ARG A 46 21.29 6.79 -5.95
C ARG A 46 20.09 7.61 -5.46
N ALA A 47 18.97 6.97 -5.23
CA ALA A 47 17.77 7.62 -4.72
C ALA A 47 17.83 7.91 -3.20
N ARG A 48 18.94 7.58 -2.52
CA ARG A 48 19.12 7.70 -1.06
C ARG A 48 17.98 7.06 -0.28
N LEU A 49 17.54 5.88 -0.71
CA LEU A 49 16.48 5.12 -0.07
C LEU A 49 17.07 4.32 1.11
N ASP A 50 17.46 5.02 2.17
CA ASP A 50 18.08 4.48 3.40
C ASP A 50 17.16 3.50 4.16
N TYR A 51 15.86 3.51 3.87
CA TYR A 51 14.89 2.56 4.43
C TYR A 51 14.78 1.26 3.62
N TRP A 52 15.33 1.21 2.39
CA TRP A 52 15.17 0.07 1.47
C TRP A 52 15.72 -1.24 2.04
N ASP A 53 16.83 -1.17 2.76
CA ASP A 53 17.42 -2.34 3.43
C ASP A 53 16.51 -2.92 4.53
N LYS A 54 15.55 -2.13 5.01
CA LYS A 54 14.57 -2.53 6.04
C LYS A 54 13.24 -2.99 5.44
N LEU A 55 13.05 -2.81 4.13
CA LEU A 55 11.82 -3.16 3.44
C LEU A 55 11.74 -4.67 3.20
N ASP A 56 10.72 -5.29 3.73
CA ASP A 56 10.33 -6.66 3.37
C ASP A 56 9.51 -6.60 2.08
N TYR A 57 10.07 -7.04 0.97
CA TYR A 57 9.37 -7.06 -0.31
C TYR A 57 9.63 -8.33 -1.12
N THR A 58 8.67 -8.65 -1.98
CA THR A 58 8.75 -9.78 -2.92
C THR A 58 8.27 -9.33 -4.29
N ILE A 59 8.95 -9.79 -5.33
CA ILE A 59 8.58 -9.56 -6.74
C ILE A 59 7.99 -10.85 -7.31
N TYR A 60 6.90 -10.72 -8.05
CA TYR A 60 6.18 -11.81 -8.72
C TYR A 60 6.15 -11.59 -10.22
N ASP A 61 6.27 -12.67 -10.99
CA ASP A 61 6.29 -12.61 -12.46
C ASP A 61 4.93 -12.18 -13.06
N SER A 62 3.85 -12.44 -12.35
CA SER A 62 2.48 -12.14 -12.78
C SER A 62 1.49 -12.19 -11.63
N PHE A 63 0.27 -11.72 -11.86
CA PHE A 63 -0.81 -11.85 -10.87
C PHE A 63 -1.16 -13.32 -10.57
N PRO A 64 -1.26 -14.23 -11.54
CA PRO A 64 -1.39 -15.68 -11.25
C PRO A 64 -0.26 -16.23 -10.38
N ASP A 65 1.00 -15.85 -10.63
CA ASP A 65 2.15 -16.26 -9.81
C ASP A 65 2.01 -15.76 -8.36
N PHE A 66 1.55 -14.51 -8.18
CA PHE A 66 1.25 -13.97 -6.85
C PHE A 66 0.19 -14.81 -6.13
N LEU A 67 -0.91 -15.16 -6.81
CA LEU A 67 -2.01 -15.95 -6.20
C LEU A 67 -1.53 -17.35 -5.82
N GLU A 68 -0.73 -18.00 -6.66
CA GLU A 68 -0.19 -19.33 -6.40
C GLU A 68 0.73 -19.35 -5.17
N LYS A 69 1.57 -18.32 -5.02
CA LYS A 69 2.50 -18.18 -3.89
C LYS A 69 1.87 -17.70 -2.59
N ASN A 70 0.65 -17.16 -2.67
CA ASN A 70 -0.10 -16.66 -1.51
C ASN A 70 -1.51 -17.28 -1.46
N PRO A 71 -1.61 -18.62 -1.30
CA PRO A 71 -2.89 -19.28 -1.31
C PRO A 71 -3.78 -18.82 -0.15
N GLY A 72 -5.07 -18.59 -0.43
CA GLY A 72 -6.03 -18.13 0.57
C GLY A 72 -5.89 -16.66 0.98
N ALA A 73 -5.09 -15.87 0.26
CA ALA A 73 -4.96 -14.44 0.51
C ALA A 73 -6.31 -13.72 0.42
N LYS A 74 -6.71 -13.02 1.49
CA LYS A 74 -7.85 -12.11 1.44
C LYS A 74 -7.38 -10.76 0.92
N ILE A 75 -7.82 -10.40 -0.29
CA ILE A 75 -7.35 -9.24 -1.01
C ILE A 75 -8.45 -8.18 -1.10
N TYR A 76 -8.21 -7.01 -0.53
CA TYR A 76 -9.00 -5.81 -0.76
C TYR A 76 -8.42 -5.07 -1.97
N MET A 77 -9.26 -4.74 -2.94
CA MET A 77 -8.83 -4.11 -4.20
C MET A 77 -9.23 -2.65 -4.25
N ALA A 78 -8.25 -1.76 -4.11
CA ALA A 78 -8.48 -0.32 -4.14
C ALA A 78 -8.67 0.16 -5.58
N THR A 79 -9.83 0.71 -5.85
CA THR A 79 -10.22 1.21 -7.18
C THR A 79 -11.23 2.35 -7.06
N THR A 80 -11.16 3.32 -7.97
CA THR A 80 -12.16 4.40 -8.04
C THR A 80 -13.53 3.91 -8.53
N LYS A 81 -13.64 2.67 -8.98
CA LYS A 81 -14.86 2.03 -9.50
C LYS A 81 -15.64 1.26 -8.44
N ALA A 82 -15.11 1.11 -7.24
CA ALA A 82 -15.75 0.36 -6.16
C ALA A 82 -17.00 1.06 -5.62
N LYS A 83 -17.92 0.26 -5.08
CA LYS A 83 -19.13 0.72 -4.40
C LYS A 83 -18.93 0.91 -2.90
N HIS A 84 -17.96 0.21 -2.31
CA HIS A 84 -17.68 0.26 -0.88
C HIS A 84 -16.63 1.31 -0.55
N VAL A 85 -16.90 2.16 0.43
CA VAL A 85 -15.90 3.09 0.95
C VAL A 85 -14.88 2.31 1.78
N TYR A 86 -13.60 2.65 1.65
CA TYR A 86 -12.51 1.95 2.32
C TYR A 86 -12.63 1.90 3.85
N SER A 87 -13.30 2.88 4.45
CA SER A 87 -13.54 2.94 5.90
C SER A 87 -14.71 2.08 6.38
N ASP A 88 -15.56 1.62 5.47
CA ASP A 88 -16.76 0.83 5.81
C ASP A 88 -16.47 -0.68 5.82
N VAL A 89 -15.36 -1.11 5.24
CA VAL A 89 -14.93 -2.51 5.28
C VAL A 89 -14.15 -2.79 6.56
N LYS A 90 -14.19 -4.03 7.03
CA LYS A 90 -13.43 -4.48 8.19
C LYS A 90 -12.17 -5.20 7.72
N PHE A 91 -11.03 -4.54 7.87
CA PHE A 91 -9.74 -5.14 7.57
C PHE A 91 -9.38 -6.21 8.60
N GLU A 92 -8.84 -7.32 8.12
CA GLU A 92 -8.35 -8.41 8.95
C GLU A 92 -6.82 -8.34 9.12
N GLU A 93 -6.31 -8.94 10.19
CA GLU A 93 -4.87 -9.16 10.33
C GLU A 93 -4.37 -10.01 9.15
N ASP A 94 -3.17 -9.70 8.66
CA ASP A 94 -2.54 -10.38 7.53
C ASP A 94 -3.27 -10.28 6.17
N CYS A 95 -4.30 -9.41 6.04
CA CYS A 95 -4.93 -9.17 4.76
C CYS A 95 -4.00 -8.45 3.78
N TYR A 96 -4.37 -8.53 2.51
CA TYR A 96 -3.70 -7.89 1.38
C TYR A 96 -4.54 -6.72 0.89
N ILE A 97 -3.89 -5.60 0.59
CA ILE A 97 -4.53 -4.42 0.00
C ILE A 97 -3.84 -4.15 -1.33
N MET A 98 -4.55 -4.37 -2.43
CA MET A 98 -4.00 -4.26 -3.78
C MET A 98 -4.39 -2.96 -4.44
N PHE A 99 -3.41 -2.36 -5.11
CA PHE A 99 -3.54 -1.15 -5.92
C PHE A 99 -3.08 -1.46 -7.35
N GLY A 100 -3.76 -0.87 -8.31
CA GLY A 100 -3.41 -1.01 -9.71
C GLY A 100 -2.34 -0.01 -10.17
N LYS A 101 -1.91 -0.14 -11.42
CA LYS A 101 -0.97 0.78 -12.04
C LYS A 101 -1.53 2.19 -12.17
N GLU A 102 -0.64 3.17 -12.22
CA GLU A 102 -1.00 4.60 -12.19
C GLU A 102 -1.88 5.03 -13.36
N SER A 103 -1.66 4.46 -14.55
CA SER A 103 -2.37 4.87 -15.79
C SER A 103 -3.77 4.27 -15.95
N ALA A 104 -4.03 3.08 -15.38
CA ALA A 104 -5.26 2.34 -15.68
C ALA A 104 -5.92 1.66 -14.46
N GLY A 105 -5.26 1.61 -13.30
CA GLY A 105 -5.76 0.90 -12.13
C GLY A 105 -5.74 -0.61 -12.29
N ILE A 106 -6.60 -1.28 -11.54
CA ILE A 106 -6.77 -2.75 -11.60
C ILE A 106 -7.70 -3.07 -12.79
N PRO A 107 -7.35 -4.07 -13.64
CA PRO A 107 -8.21 -4.50 -14.73
C PRO A 107 -9.63 -4.87 -14.28
N GLU A 108 -10.64 -4.49 -15.05
CA GLU A 108 -12.05 -4.70 -14.68
C GLU A 108 -12.41 -6.18 -14.55
N GLU A 109 -11.80 -7.05 -15.34
CA GLU A 109 -11.99 -8.52 -15.27
C GLU A 109 -11.59 -9.08 -13.90
N ILE A 110 -10.57 -8.52 -13.27
CA ILE A 110 -10.16 -8.89 -11.90
C ILE A 110 -11.15 -8.33 -10.88
N LEU A 111 -11.60 -7.08 -11.06
CA LEU A 111 -12.53 -6.41 -10.15
C LEU A 111 -13.88 -7.11 -10.10
N VAL A 112 -14.43 -7.53 -11.24
CA VAL A 112 -15.73 -8.21 -11.34
C VAL A 112 -15.76 -9.51 -10.51
N GLU A 113 -14.68 -10.27 -10.56
CA GLU A 113 -14.54 -11.51 -9.76
C GLU A 113 -14.36 -11.26 -8.26
N ASN A 114 -14.12 -10.01 -7.86
CA ASN A 114 -13.83 -9.64 -6.47
C ASN A 114 -14.68 -8.46 -5.97
N GLU A 115 -15.89 -8.27 -6.49
CA GLU A 115 -16.76 -7.11 -6.22
C GLU A 115 -16.87 -6.80 -4.72
N GLU A 116 -17.09 -7.80 -3.89
CA GLU A 116 -17.32 -7.66 -2.44
C GLU A 116 -16.10 -7.10 -1.67
N THR A 117 -14.91 -7.25 -2.21
CA THR A 117 -13.67 -6.77 -1.59
C THR A 117 -13.07 -5.56 -2.31
N THR A 118 -13.79 -4.98 -3.26
CA THR A 118 -13.39 -3.71 -3.87
C THR A 118 -13.69 -2.55 -2.93
N ILE A 119 -12.75 -1.61 -2.82
CA ILE A 119 -12.84 -0.44 -1.94
C ILE A 119 -12.43 0.83 -2.67
N ARG A 120 -13.00 1.96 -2.27
CA ARG A 120 -12.65 3.26 -2.83
C ARG A 120 -12.39 4.30 -1.75
N ILE A 121 -11.54 5.26 -2.08
CA ILE A 121 -11.38 6.50 -1.33
C ILE A 121 -12.38 7.52 -1.91
N PRO A 122 -13.29 8.10 -1.12
CA PRO A 122 -14.18 9.15 -1.60
C PRO A 122 -13.40 10.38 -2.08
N MET A 123 -13.85 10.97 -3.17
CA MET A 123 -13.22 12.17 -3.75
C MET A 123 -14.27 13.21 -4.10
N PHE A 124 -13.88 14.49 -4.01
CA PHE A 124 -14.73 15.62 -4.36
C PHE A 124 -14.71 15.89 -5.87
N GLY A 125 -15.86 16.15 -6.46
CA GLY A 125 -15.98 16.55 -7.86
C GLY A 125 -15.55 15.47 -8.87
N ASP A 126 -15.00 15.91 -10.01
CA ASP A 126 -14.66 15.06 -11.15
C ASP A 126 -13.20 14.60 -11.15
N ILE A 127 -12.55 14.60 -10.00
CA ILE A 127 -11.16 14.10 -9.87
C ILE A 127 -11.15 12.60 -10.14
N ARG A 128 -10.28 12.16 -11.05
CA ARG A 128 -10.21 10.77 -11.51
C ARG A 128 -9.60 9.84 -10.46
N SER A 129 -8.52 10.28 -9.82
CA SER A 129 -7.79 9.49 -8.84
C SER A 129 -6.88 10.37 -8.00
N LEU A 130 -6.49 9.85 -6.83
CA LEU A 130 -5.38 10.38 -6.04
C LEU A 130 -4.05 9.79 -6.52
N ASN A 131 -2.95 10.45 -6.19
CA ASN A 131 -1.61 9.87 -6.35
C ASN A 131 -1.56 8.48 -5.69
N LEU A 132 -0.91 7.52 -6.34
CA LEU A 132 -0.85 6.13 -5.87
C LEU A 132 -0.24 6.02 -4.47
N GLY A 133 0.88 6.70 -4.21
CA GLY A 133 1.53 6.68 -2.90
C GLY A 133 0.63 7.24 -1.79
N ASN A 134 -0.11 8.30 -2.07
CA ASN A 134 -1.09 8.88 -1.15
C ASN A 134 -2.24 7.90 -0.88
N SER A 135 -2.76 7.25 -1.91
CA SER A 135 -3.84 6.26 -1.79
C SER A 135 -3.42 5.10 -0.89
N VAL A 136 -2.22 4.58 -1.08
CA VAL A 136 -1.66 3.50 -0.25
C VAL A 136 -1.57 3.93 1.20
N ALA A 137 -1.02 5.11 1.49
CA ALA A 137 -0.90 5.63 2.85
C ALA A 137 -2.26 5.78 3.54
N ILE A 138 -3.26 6.35 2.84
CA ILE A 138 -4.60 6.54 3.39
C ILE A 138 -5.23 5.20 3.78
N VAL A 139 -5.25 4.21 2.89
CA VAL A 139 -5.92 2.93 3.14
C VAL A 139 -5.14 2.09 4.15
N LEU A 140 -3.81 2.05 4.05
CA LEU A 140 -2.97 1.30 4.97
C LEU A 140 -3.12 1.80 6.41
N TYR A 141 -3.12 3.12 6.64
CA TYR A 141 -3.27 3.68 7.98
C TYR A 141 -4.69 3.54 8.52
N GLU A 142 -5.72 3.51 7.67
CA GLU A 142 -7.07 3.13 8.14
C GLU A 142 -7.10 1.67 8.60
N ALA A 143 -6.50 0.76 7.86
CA ALA A 143 -6.41 -0.64 8.29
C ALA A 143 -5.64 -0.78 9.62
N LEU A 144 -4.53 -0.07 9.77
CA LEU A 144 -3.76 -0.02 11.02
C LEU A 144 -4.59 0.56 12.18
N ARG A 145 -5.37 1.63 11.93
CA ARG A 145 -6.27 2.20 12.93
C ARG A 145 -7.29 1.16 13.42
N GLN A 146 -7.93 0.46 12.51
CA GLN A 146 -8.89 -0.60 12.85
C GLN A 146 -8.25 -1.73 13.68
N LEU A 147 -6.97 -2.04 13.42
CA LEU A 147 -6.19 -3.04 14.14
C LEU A 147 -5.49 -2.50 15.40
N GLY A 148 -5.77 -1.24 15.78
CA GLY A 148 -5.28 -0.64 17.03
C GLY A 148 -3.82 -0.20 17.00
N PHE A 149 -3.21 0.06 15.83
CA PHE A 149 -1.81 0.49 15.65
C PHE A 149 -0.79 -0.40 16.38
N LYS A 150 -1.05 -1.71 16.43
CA LYS A 150 -0.19 -2.66 17.12
C LYS A 150 1.28 -2.52 16.69
N ASN A 151 2.18 -2.46 17.67
CA ASN A 151 3.64 -2.37 17.48
C ASN A 151 4.13 -1.08 16.81
N LEU A 152 3.30 -0.04 16.73
CA LEU A 152 3.71 1.28 16.25
C LEU A 152 3.94 2.23 17.43
N ASN A 153 4.92 3.12 17.28
CA ASN A 153 5.14 4.19 18.24
C ASN A 153 4.03 5.23 18.11
N SER A 154 3.24 5.41 19.14
CA SER A 154 2.12 6.37 19.17
C SER A 154 2.45 7.70 19.85
N GLU A 155 3.62 7.80 20.46
CA GLU A 155 4.08 8.98 21.18
C GLU A 155 5.43 9.44 20.66
N GLY A 156 5.65 10.74 20.72
CA GLY A 156 6.90 11.39 20.36
C GLY A 156 7.34 12.39 21.43
N HIS A 157 8.59 12.84 21.35
CA HIS A 157 9.14 13.87 22.25
C HIS A 157 9.77 15.01 21.45
N LEU A 158 9.84 16.17 22.08
CA LEU A 158 10.57 17.31 21.55
C LEU A 158 12.08 17.06 21.70
N HIS A 159 12.89 17.50 20.73
CA HIS A 159 14.35 17.34 20.79
C HIS A 159 15.06 18.45 21.55
N HIS A 160 14.46 19.63 21.64
CA HIS A 160 15.09 20.84 22.18
C HIS A 160 14.22 21.59 23.20
N SER A 161 13.04 21.10 23.50
CA SER A 161 12.07 21.71 24.40
C SER A 161 11.30 20.62 25.16
N HIS A 162 10.45 21.01 26.09
CA HIS A 162 9.54 20.13 26.83
C HIS A 162 8.09 20.56 26.61
N TRP A 163 7.17 19.61 26.63
CA TRP A 163 5.75 19.90 26.62
C TRP A 163 5.34 20.47 27.98
N HIS A 164 4.41 21.43 28.02
CA HIS A 164 3.92 21.99 29.31
C HIS A 164 3.30 20.95 30.25
N SER A 165 2.85 19.80 29.70
CA SER A 165 2.32 18.68 30.48
C SER A 165 3.39 17.83 31.18
N GLU A 166 4.68 18.08 30.89
CA GLU A 166 5.82 17.38 31.49
C GLU A 166 6.48 18.18 32.61
N GLU A 167 5.96 19.39 32.94
CA GLU A 167 6.32 20.24 34.11
C GLU A 167 5.48 19.85 35.33
#